data_3a76b4b7c7b0d8eff02b3d68e5ed4943
#
_entry.id   3a76b4b7c7b0d8eff02b3d68e5ed4943
#
_cell.length_a   1.000
_cell.length_b   1.000
_cell.length_c   1.000
_cell.angle_alpha   90.00
_cell.angle_beta   90.00
_cell.angle_gamma   90.00
#
_symmetry.space_group_name_H-M   'P 1'
#
loop_
_entity.id
_entity.type
_entity.pdbx_description
1 polymer ?
#
loop_
_entity_poly.entity_id
_entity_poly.type
_entity_poly.pdbx_seq_one_letter_code
_entity_poly.pdbx_strand_id
1 'polypeptide(L)'
;MKRKNTSDWRREWTAVVAVGVVLVLMGLFVIVYPCMEPPATYEALTEKEVTVSSVRHVSGGRGANFDRLTTTDNERYNLTGDYDPAAVYAALQSGQRVTVRYYESKLFSKKYAEEILVNGELLVRYNNDEPQYEGLRIALGGVTVLVGIGAFVLCAYFVRQDIFRQAKRDARIQKKYGKRKK
;
A
#
# COMPACT_ATOMS: atom_id res chain seq x y z
N MET A 1 1.27 -32.39 -32.30
CA MET A 1 1.80 -31.20 -31.62
C MET A 1 1.08 -29.95 -32.15
N LYS A 2 0.11 -29.38 -31.41
CA LYS A 2 -0.61 -28.15 -31.82
C LYS A 2 0.39 -26.99 -31.87
N ARG A 3 0.51 -26.31 -33.02
CA ARG A 3 1.27 -25.06 -33.13
C ARG A 3 0.61 -24.02 -32.21
N LYS A 4 1.27 -23.65 -31.09
CA LYS A 4 0.86 -22.49 -30.28
C LYS A 4 0.88 -21.28 -31.23
N ASN A 5 -0.25 -20.60 -31.31
CA ASN A 5 -0.45 -19.47 -32.22
C ASN A 5 0.46 -18.31 -31.73
N THR A 6 1.13 -17.61 -32.64
CA THR A 6 2.04 -16.50 -32.27
C THR A 6 1.34 -15.36 -31.53
N SER A 7 0.01 -15.27 -31.66
CA SER A 7 -0.83 -14.32 -30.91
C SER A 7 -0.94 -14.65 -29.41
N ASP A 8 -0.99 -15.93 -29.03
CA ASP A 8 -1.11 -16.35 -27.64
C ASP A 8 0.16 -16.06 -26.87
N TRP A 9 1.30 -16.22 -27.52
CA TRP A 9 2.62 -15.96 -26.96
C TRP A 9 2.83 -14.47 -26.64
N ARG A 10 2.44 -13.56 -27.54
CA ARG A 10 2.52 -12.11 -27.29
C ARG A 10 1.64 -11.67 -26.11
N ARG A 11 0.49 -12.31 -25.95
CA ARG A 11 -0.43 -12.04 -24.85
C ARG A 11 0.13 -12.47 -23.50
N GLU A 12 0.76 -13.63 -23.42
CA GLU A 12 1.43 -14.12 -22.22
C GLU A 12 2.55 -13.15 -21.76
N TRP A 13 3.34 -12.65 -22.72
CA TRP A 13 4.44 -11.72 -22.44
C TRP A 13 3.97 -10.33 -22.01
N THR A 14 2.96 -9.79 -22.64
CA THR A 14 2.36 -8.52 -22.19
C THR A 14 1.81 -8.62 -20.76
N ALA A 15 1.25 -9.75 -20.40
CA ALA A 15 0.78 -9.98 -19.03
C ALA A 15 1.94 -10.00 -18.02
N VAL A 16 3.05 -10.69 -18.31
CA VAL A 16 4.23 -10.74 -17.42
C VAL A 16 4.86 -9.35 -17.26
N VAL A 17 5.00 -8.60 -18.36
CA VAL A 17 5.51 -7.23 -18.32
C VAL A 17 4.59 -6.33 -17.48
N ALA A 18 3.28 -6.42 -17.68
CA ALA A 18 2.32 -5.64 -16.91
C ALA A 18 2.40 -5.94 -15.41
N VAL A 19 2.50 -7.22 -15.03
CA VAL A 19 2.70 -7.63 -13.63
C VAL A 19 4.01 -7.08 -13.08
N GLY A 20 5.11 -7.15 -13.84
CA GLY A 20 6.40 -6.59 -13.44
C GLY A 20 6.32 -5.08 -13.19
N VAL A 21 5.65 -4.32 -14.06
CA VAL A 21 5.42 -2.87 -13.87
C VAL A 21 4.65 -2.60 -12.58
N VAL A 22 3.55 -3.33 -12.37
CA VAL A 22 2.72 -3.17 -11.16
C VAL A 22 3.54 -3.45 -9.91
N LEU A 23 4.36 -4.51 -9.88
CA LEU A 23 5.20 -4.84 -8.73
C LEU A 23 6.25 -3.75 -8.46
N VAL A 24 6.88 -3.21 -9.50
CA VAL A 24 7.85 -2.10 -9.32
C VAL A 24 7.15 -0.87 -8.76
N LEU A 25 6.00 -0.49 -9.31
CA LEU A 25 5.24 0.68 -8.82
C LEU A 25 4.75 0.49 -7.39
N MET A 26 4.27 -0.71 -7.04
CA MET A 26 3.85 -1.02 -5.66
C MET A 26 5.04 -0.97 -4.70
N GLY A 27 6.19 -1.55 -5.06
CA GLY A 27 7.38 -1.52 -4.22
C GLY A 27 7.91 -0.10 -4.01
N LEU A 28 7.94 0.72 -5.07
CA LEU A 28 8.30 2.14 -4.97
C LEU A 28 7.31 2.91 -4.09
N PHE A 29 6.01 2.65 -4.24
CA PHE A 29 4.99 3.28 -3.40
C PHE A 29 5.22 2.96 -1.91
N VAL A 30 5.48 1.71 -1.56
CA VAL A 30 5.76 1.29 -0.18
C VAL A 30 6.99 2.00 0.40
N ILE A 31 8.03 2.24 -0.42
CA ILE A 31 9.25 2.95 0.00
C ILE A 31 9.00 4.46 0.15
N VAL A 32 8.29 5.06 -0.80
CA VAL A 32 8.12 6.52 -0.88
C VAL A 32 6.99 7.02 0.04
N TYR A 33 5.99 6.18 0.30
CA TYR A 33 4.82 6.55 1.11
C TYR A 33 5.19 7.14 2.49
N PRO A 34 6.12 6.56 3.28
CA PRO A 34 6.53 7.15 4.56
C PRO A 34 7.20 8.52 4.43
N CYS A 35 7.87 8.77 3.28
CA CYS A 35 8.46 10.09 3.02
C CYS A 35 7.40 11.16 2.69
N MET A 36 6.28 10.74 2.10
CA MET A 36 5.15 11.64 1.79
C MET A 36 4.29 11.91 3.01
N GLU A 37 4.16 10.92 3.88
CA GLU A 37 3.37 10.97 5.10
C GLU A 37 4.18 10.32 6.25
N PRO A 38 5.16 11.07 6.80
CA PRO A 38 5.96 10.57 7.91
C PRO A 38 5.04 10.29 9.12
N PRO A 39 5.33 9.27 9.92
CA PRO A 39 4.59 9.01 11.14
C PRO A 39 4.60 10.26 12.01
N ALA A 40 3.44 10.57 12.60
CA ALA A 40 3.32 11.73 13.44
C ALA A 40 4.18 11.52 14.70
N THR A 41 5.15 12.40 14.93
CA THR A 41 5.84 12.44 16.22
C THR A 41 4.91 13.03 17.27
N TYR A 42 5.08 12.63 18.53
CA TYR A 42 4.25 13.14 19.63
C TYR A 42 4.23 14.67 19.68
N GLU A 43 5.36 15.32 19.40
CA GLU A 43 5.52 16.76 19.37
C GLU A 43 4.77 17.44 18.21
N ALA A 44 4.48 16.71 17.15
CA ALA A 44 3.75 17.21 15.98
C ALA A 44 2.23 17.05 16.11
N LEU A 45 1.74 16.41 17.17
CA LEU A 45 0.31 16.25 17.40
C LEU A 45 -0.33 17.59 17.73
N THR A 46 -1.48 17.84 17.10
CA THR A 46 -2.32 19.00 17.42
C THR A 46 -3.27 18.63 18.54
N GLU A 47 -3.31 19.46 19.58
CA GLU A 47 -4.23 19.29 20.70
C GLU A 47 -5.48 20.14 20.49
N LYS A 48 -6.65 19.54 20.70
CA LYS A 48 -7.94 20.23 20.62
C LYS A 48 -8.94 19.68 21.64
N GLU A 49 -9.62 20.57 22.33
CA GLU A 49 -10.77 20.21 23.15
C GLU A 49 -12.01 20.10 22.26
N VAL A 50 -12.72 18.97 22.35
CA VAL A 50 -13.89 18.69 21.54
C VAL A 50 -15.02 18.09 22.38
N THR A 51 -16.26 18.24 21.90
CA THR A 51 -17.42 17.60 22.52
C THR A 51 -17.82 16.39 21.68
N VAL A 52 -17.91 15.24 22.31
CA VAL A 52 -18.29 13.97 21.67
C VAL A 52 -19.74 14.00 21.23
N SER A 53 -20.01 13.64 20.00
CA SER A 53 -21.35 13.34 19.50
C SER A 53 -21.61 11.85 19.49
N SER A 54 -20.67 11.07 18.98
CA SER A 54 -20.76 9.60 18.95
C SER A 54 -19.40 8.95 18.73
N VAL A 55 -19.27 7.71 19.22
CA VAL A 55 -18.17 6.80 18.85
C VAL A 55 -18.78 5.60 18.17
N ARG A 56 -18.19 5.18 17.05
CA ARG A 56 -18.69 4.05 16.27
C ARG A 56 -17.56 3.21 15.71
N HIS A 57 -17.75 1.90 15.76
CA HIS A 57 -16.93 0.98 14.99
C HIS A 57 -17.24 1.10 13.50
N VAL A 58 -16.21 1.34 12.69
CA VAL A 58 -16.32 1.43 11.24
C VAL A 58 -15.64 0.22 10.63
N SER A 59 -16.44 -0.68 10.07
CA SER A 59 -15.94 -1.77 9.26
C SER A 59 -15.66 -1.25 7.86
N GLY A 60 -14.40 -1.03 7.57
CA GLY A 60 -13.95 -0.65 6.22
C GLY A 60 -13.97 -1.87 5.30
N GLY A 61 -14.42 -1.70 4.07
CA GLY A 61 -14.23 -2.72 3.03
C GLY A 61 -12.74 -3.07 2.92
N ARG A 62 -12.40 -4.35 2.77
CA ARG A 62 -11.03 -4.92 2.74
C ARG A 62 -10.35 -5.09 4.11
N GLY A 63 -11.11 -5.21 5.21
CA GLY A 63 -10.58 -5.64 6.51
C GLY A 63 -9.98 -4.55 7.38
N ALA A 64 -10.03 -3.29 6.98
CA ALA A 64 -9.65 -2.19 7.87
C ALA A 64 -10.79 -1.89 8.84
N ASN A 65 -10.67 -2.35 10.07
CA ASN A 65 -11.58 -2.01 11.16
C ASN A 65 -10.93 -0.93 12.01
N PHE A 66 -11.65 0.11 12.31
CA PHE A 66 -11.20 1.18 13.20
C PHE A 66 -12.39 1.84 13.90
N ASP A 67 -12.13 2.41 15.05
CA ASP A 67 -13.14 3.17 15.77
C ASP A 67 -13.05 4.65 15.37
N ARG A 68 -14.19 5.30 15.29
CA ARG A 68 -14.30 6.69 14.87
C ARG A 68 -15.05 7.51 15.91
N LEU A 69 -14.39 8.53 16.41
CA LEU A 69 -14.99 9.59 17.20
C LEU A 69 -15.58 10.64 16.26
N THR A 70 -16.83 11.00 16.46
CA THR A 70 -17.49 12.13 15.80
C THR A 70 -17.83 13.17 16.84
N THR A 71 -17.52 14.43 16.57
CA THR A 71 -17.80 15.56 17.46
C THR A 71 -19.11 16.23 17.11
N THR A 72 -19.59 17.11 18.00
CA THR A 72 -20.78 17.94 17.76
C THR A 72 -20.64 18.84 16.53
N ASP A 73 -19.40 19.25 16.22
CA ASP A 73 -19.06 20.08 15.04
C ASP A 73 -18.91 19.27 13.76
N ASN A 74 -19.32 17.97 13.76
CA ASN A 74 -19.17 17.04 12.66
C ASN A 74 -17.72 16.71 12.24
N GLU A 75 -16.74 17.08 13.05
CA GLU A 75 -15.38 16.59 12.83
C GLU A 75 -15.29 15.10 13.14
N ARG A 76 -14.42 14.40 12.39
CA ARG A 76 -14.27 12.95 12.50
C ARG A 76 -12.82 12.60 12.75
N TYR A 77 -12.59 11.85 13.82
CA TYR A 77 -11.27 11.37 14.22
C TYR A 77 -11.26 9.84 14.19
N ASN A 78 -10.38 9.26 13.42
CA ASN A 78 -10.14 7.81 13.44
C ASN A 78 -9.19 7.51 14.60
N LEU A 79 -9.53 6.58 15.46
CA LEU A 79 -8.69 6.20 16.59
C LEU A 79 -7.59 5.27 16.11
N THR A 80 -6.34 5.60 16.41
CA THR A 80 -5.14 4.85 16.00
C THR A 80 -4.20 4.54 17.15
N GLY A 81 -4.31 5.25 18.28
CA GLY A 81 -3.56 4.94 19.49
C GLY A 81 -3.90 3.58 20.11
N ASP A 82 -3.21 3.22 21.16
CA ASP A 82 -3.48 2.00 21.94
C ASP A 82 -4.61 2.24 22.94
N TYR A 83 -5.66 1.43 22.89
CA TYR A 83 -6.84 1.57 23.74
C TYR A 83 -7.62 0.26 23.91
N ASP A 84 -8.37 0.17 24.99
CA ASP A 84 -9.42 -0.83 25.16
C ASP A 84 -10.73 -0.31 24.54
N PRO A 85 -11.26 -0.96 23.48
CA PRO A 85 -12.51 -0.55 22.86
C PRO A 85 -13.69 -0.46 23.85
N ALA A 86 -13.79 -1.40 24.80
CA ALA A 86 -14.86 -1.40 25.78
C ALA A 86 -14.80 -0.17 26.71
N ALA A 87 -13.61 0.20 27.16
CA ALA A 87 -13.37 1.39 27.98
C ALA A 87 -13.69 2.67 27.20
N VAL A 88 -13.28 2.75 25.93
CA VAL A 88 -13.55 3.88 25.03
C VAL A 88 -15.05 4.09 24.83
N TYR A 89 -15.80 3.04 24.53
CA TYR A 89 -17.25 3.13 24.35
C TYR A 89 -17.99 3.48 25.66
N ALA A 90 -17.50 3.04 26.79
CA ALA A 90 -18.07 3.37 28.09
C ALA A 90 -17.82 4.83 28.49
N ALA A 91 -16.63 5.35 28.22
CA ALA A 91 -16.20 6.67 28.65
C ALA A 91 -16.63 7.79 27.69
N LEU A 92 -16.61 7.55 26.37
CA LEU A 92 -16.89 8.57 25.35
C LEU A 92 -18.39 8.64 25.02
N GLN A 93 -19.16 9.14 25.96
CA GLN A 93 -20.60 9.33 25.77
C GLN A 93 -20.92 10.66 25.07
N SER A 94 -22.08 10.73 24.41
CA SER A 94 -22.55 11.96 23.78
C SER A 94 -22.64 13.13 24.79
N GLY A 95 -22.11 14.28 24.41
CA GLY A 95 -22.02 15.47 25.25
C GLY A 95 -20.77 15.54 26.13
N GLN A 96 -19.95 14.49 26.20
CA GLN A 96 -18.71 14.48 26.97
C GLN A 96 -17.68 15.41 26.30
N ARG A 97 -17.02 16.25 27.11
CA ARG A 97 -15.84 17.04 26.69
C ARG A 97 -14.58 16.22 26.87
N VAL A 98 -13.75 16.19 25.82
CA VAL A 98 -12.50 15.44 25.79
C VAL A 98 -11.41 16.26 25.13
N THR A 99 -10.17 16.02 25.52
CA THR A 99 -9.01 16.56 24.81
C THR A 99 -8.50 15.50 23.85
N VAL A 100 -8.43 15.83 22.56
CA VAL A 100 -7.95 14.94 21.50
C VAL A 100 -6.62 15.47 21.00
N ARG A 101 -5.58 14.63 21.01
CA ARG A 101 -4.33 14.89 20.30
C ARG A 101 -4.33 14.07 19.03
N TYR A 102 -4.23 14.76 17.89
CA TYR A 102 -4.37 14.16 16.57
C TYR A 102 -3.38 14.73 15.58
N TYR A 103 -3.18 13.98 14.51
CA TYR A 103 -2.56 14.51 13.30
C TYR A 103 -3.55 14.45 12.13
N GLU A 104 -3.34 15.32 11.13
CA GLU A 104 -4.11 15.32 9.90
C GLU A 104 -3.25 14.77 8.76
N SER A 105 -3.72 13.68 8.14
CA SER A 105 -3.08 13.11 6.96
C SER A 105 -3.14 14.08 5.79
N LYS A 106 -1.99 14.43 5.23
CA LYS A 106 -1.88 15.31 4.07
C LYS A 106 -2.43 14.67 2.80
N LEU A 107 -2.32 13.34 2.68
CA LEU A 107 -2.77 12.61 1.50
C LEU A 107 -4.27 12.37 1.48
N PHE A 108 -4.88 12.15 2.64
CA PHE A 108 -6.28 11.72 2.72
C PHE A 108 -7.19 12.75 3.38
N SER A 109 -6.65 13.86 3.90
CA SER A 109 -7.39 14.88 4.66
C SER A 109 -8.23 14.26 5.78
N LYS A 110 -7.67 13.23 6.45
CA LYS A 110 -8.30 12.54 7.56
C LYS A 110 -7.56 12.85 8.85
N LYS A 111 -8.33 13.01 9.92
CA LYS A 111 -7.79 13.21 11.26
C LYS A 111 -7.67 11.87 11.98
N TYR A 112 -6.51 11.60 12.53
CA TYR A 112 -6.19 10.41 13.29
C TYR A 112 -5.91 10.79 14.73
N ALA A 113 -6.75 10.32 15.65
CA ALA A 113 -6.57 10.55 17.08
C ALA A 113 -5.62 9.51 17.66
N GLU A 114 -4.48 9.98 18.10
CA GLU A 114 -3.44 9.17 18.74
C GLU A 114 -3.58 9.15 20.26
N GLU A 115 -4.15 10.21 20.84
CA GLU A 115 -4.33 10.31 22.26
C GLU A 115 -5.67 10.99 22.59
N ILE A 116 -6.38 10.45 23.57
CA ILE A 116 -7.63 11.04 24.09
C ILE A 116 -7.57 11.06 25.60
N LEU A 117 -7.80 12.24 26.16
CA LEU A 117 -7.91 12.44 27.61
C LEU A 117 -9.36 12.80 27.94
N VAL A 118 -9.87 12.14 28.97
CA VAL A 118 -11.19 12.40 29.56
C VAL A 118 -10.99 12.84 30.99
N ASN A 119 -11.38 14.06 31.32
CA ASN A 119 -11.19 14.65 32.66
C ASN A 119 -9.71 14.59 33.15
N GLY A 120 -8.74 14.64 32.23
CA GLY A 120 -7.32 14.52 32.55
C GLY A 120 -6.79 13.09 32.66
N GLU A 121 -7.65 12.07 32.56
CA GLU A 121 -7.25 10.68 32.51
C GLU A 121 -7.06 10.24 31.08
N LEU A 122 -5.99 9.47 30.81
CA LEU A 122 -5.60 8.99 29.51
C LEU A 122 -6.45 7.77 29.14
N LEU A 123 -7.31 7.90 28.14
CA LEU A 123 -8.19 6.86 27.66
C LEU A 123 -7.65 6.16 26.41
N VAL A 124 -7.07 6.92 25.50
CA VAL A 124 -6.35 6.42 24.30
C VAL A 124 -4.92 6.89 24.43
N ARG A 125 -3.97 5.98 24.33
CA ARG A 125 -2.54 6.27 24.50
C ARG A 125 -1.85 6.32 23.15
N TYR A 126 -1.01 7.32 22.97
CA TYR A 126 -0.11 7.40 21.83
C TYR A 126 0.76 6.15 21.73
N ASN A 127 0.75 5.51 20.58
CA ASN A 127 1.56 4.33 20.31
C ASN A 127 2.84 4.74 19.58
N ASN A 128 3.97 4.59 20.26
CA ASN A 128 5.29 4.93 19.74
C ASN A 128 5.96 3.75 19.01
N ASP A 129 5.22 2.64 18.77
CA ASP A 129 5.79 1.41 18.20
C ASP A 129 5.98 1.46 16.67
N GLU A 130 5.51 2.52 15.98
CA GLU A 130 5.66 2.65 14.53
C GLU A 130 7.11 2.65 13.99
N PRO A 131 8.13 3.22 14.70
CA PRO A 131 9.51 3.20 14.20
C PRO A 131 10.08 1.80 13.95
N GLN A 132 9.59 0.78 14.66
CA GLN A 132 10.11 -0.60 14.53
C GLN A 132 9.78 -1.24 13.18
N TYR A 133 8.72 -0.80 12.51
CA TYR A 133 8.28 -1.36 11.22
C TYR A 133 8.87 -0.64 10.00
N GLU A 134 9.53 0.48 10.18
CA GLU A 134 10.08 1.26 9.06
C GLU A 134 11.14 0.48 8.28
N GLY A 135 12.06 -0.16 8.98
CA GLY A 135 13.06 -1.03 8.37
C GLY A 135 12.46 -2.22 7.61
N LEU A 136 11.39 -2.82 8.17
CA LEU A 136 10.69 -3.94 7.53
C LEU A 136 9.92 -3.48 6.29
N ARG A 137 9.29 -2.31 6.31
CA ARG A 137 8.59 -1.71 5.14
C ARG A 137 9.57 -1.45 4.00
N ILE A 138 10.72 -0.84 4.29
CA ILE A 138 11.77 -0.56 3.29
C ILE A 138 12.29 -1.88 2.70
N ALA A 139 12.54 -2.88 3.54
CA ALA A 139 12.99 -4.19 3.08
C ALA A 139 11.97 -4.87 2.17
N LEU A 140 10.68 -4.89 2.55
CA LEU A 140 9.60 -5.46 1.74
C LEU A 140 9.41 -4.71 0.43
N GLY A 141 9.44 -3.37 0.46
CA GLY A 141 9.38 -2.54 -0.75
C GLY A 141 10.56 -2.83 -1.68
N GLY A 142 11.77 -2.91 -1.15
CA GLY A 142 12.98 -3.25 -1.90
C GLY A 142 12.91 -4.63 -2.55
N VAL A 143 12.49 -5.66 -1.81
CA VAL A 143 12.28 -7.02 -2.35
C VAL A 143 11.25 -7.00 -3.48
N THR A 144 10.13 -6.28 -3.31
CA THR A 144 9.08 -6.20 -4.32
C THR A 144 9.59 -5.54 -5.61
N VAL A 145 10.38 -4.49 -5.51
CA VAL A 145 11.04 -3.84 -6.66
C VAL A 145 12.00 -4.81 -7.37
N LEU A 146 12.83 -5.54 -6.61
CA LEU A 146 13.79 -6.49 -7.17
C LEU A 146 13.09 -7.63 -7.90
N VAL A 147 11.98 -8.16 -7.37
CA VAL A 147 11.16 -9.17 -8.03
C VAL A 147 10.57 -8.64 -9.34
N GLY A 148 10.06 -7.40 -9.34
CA GLY A 148 9.56 -6.74 -10.55
C GLY A 148 10.65 -6.58 -11.62
N ILE A 149 11.83 -6.10 -11.25
CA ILE A 149 12.99 -5.97 -12.16
C ILE A 149 13.44 -7.34 -12.67
N GLY A 150 13.48 -8.36 -11.80
CA GLY A 150 13.82 -9.73 -12.18
C GLY A 150 12.87 -10.29 -13.23
N ALA A 151 11.57 -10.00 -13.13
CA ALA A 151 10.58 -10.37 -14.13
C ALA A 151 10.90 -9.74 -15.51
N PHE A 152 11.27 -8.43 -15.55
CA PHE A 152 11.68 -7.77 -16.80
C PHE A 152 12.93 -8.40 -17.41
N VAL A 153 13.95 -8.68 -16.61
CA VAL A 153 15.20 -9.28 -17.10
C VAL A 153 14.93 -10.67 -17.70
N LEU A 154 14.14 -11.50 -17.00
CA LEU A 154 13.73 -12.80 -17.50
C LEU A 154 12.92 -12.67 -18.81
N CYS A 155 11.99 -11.74 -18.88
CA CYS A 155 11.24 -11.46 -20.12
C CYS A 155 12.18 -11.10 -21.28
N ALA A 156 13.08 -10.14 -21.06
CA ALA A 156 14.02 -9.71 -22.08
C ALA A 156 14.92 -10.86 -22.56
N TYR A 157 15.38 -11.71 -21.64
CA TYR A 157 16.20 -12.88 -21.93
C TYR A 157 15.46 -13.88 -22.83
N PHE A 158 14.22 -14.23 -22.48
CA PHE A 158 13.43 -15.18 -23.27
C PHE A 158 13.05 -14.63 -24.65
N VAL A 159 12.65 -13.34 -24.72
CA VAL A 159 12.39 -12.68 -26.00
C VAL A 159 13.62 -12.74 -26.92
N ARG A 160 14.79 -12.43 -26.38
CA ARG A 160 16.05 -12.51 -27.12
C ARG A 160 16.35 -13.91 -27.62
N GLN A 161 16.13 -14.95 -26.80
CA GLN A 161 16.32 -16.34 -27.22
C GLN A 161 15.38 -16.75 -28.35
N ASP A 162 14.13 -16.33 -28.32
CA ASP A 162 13.17 -16.70 -29.35
C ASP A 162 13.44 -16.00 -30.69
N ILE A 163 13.82 -14.71 -30.64
CA ILE A 163 14.28 -14.00 -31.85
C ILE A 163 15.47 -14.75 -32.49
N PHE A 164 16.44 -15.18 -31.64
CA PHE A 164 17.60 -15.92 -32.12
C PHE A 164 17.22 -17.29 -32.74
N ARG A 165 16.27 -18.00 -32.13
CA ARG A 165 15.76 -19.26 -32.62
C ARG A 165 15.00 -19.09 -33.95
N GLN A 166 14.22 -18.04 -34.11
CA GLN A 166 13.50 -17.71 -35.34
C GLN A 166 14.47 -17.36 -36.44
N ALA A 167 15.43 -16.47 -36.21
CA ALA A 167 16.46 -16.13 -37.20
C ALA A 167 17.24 -17.34 -37.69
N LYS A 168 17.56 -18.28 -36.79
CA LYS A 168 18.24 -19.54 -37.15
C LYS A 168 17.36 -20.47 -37.99
N ARG A 169 16.04 -20.49 -37.75
CA ARG A 169 15.08 -21.25 -38.56
C ARG A 169 14.94 -20.66 -39.95
N ASP A 170 14.82 -19.34 -40.06
CA ASP A 170 14.66 -18.62 -41.31
C ASP A 170 15.91 -18.79 -42.22
N ALA A 171 17.11 -18.68 -41.61
CA ALA A 171 18.36 -18.94 -42.30
C ALA A 171 18.45 -20.37 -42.83
N ARG A 172 17.95 -21.39 -42.11
CA ARG A 172 17.89 -22.78 -42.58
C ARG A 172 16.90 -22.95 -43.73
N ILE A 173 15.75 -22.28 -43.67
CA ILE A 173 14.73 -22.31 -44.72
C ILE A 173 15.28 -21.66 -45.99
N GLN A 174 15.88 -20.50 -45.91
CA GLN A 174 16.52 -19.83 -47.04
C GLN A 174 17.62 -20.69 -47.68
N LYS A 175 18.46 -21.35 -46.87
CA LYS A 175 19.51 -22.25 -47.38
C LYS A 175 18.94 -23.47 -48.10
N LYS A 176 17.78 -23.98 -47.66
CA LYS A 176 17.12 -25.16 -48.26
C LYS A 176 16.39 -24.82 -49.57
N TYR A 177 15.75 -23.67 -49.66
CA TYR A 177 14.94 -23.26 -50.80
C TYR A 177 15.67 -22.35 -51.79
N GLY A 178 16.67 -21.58 -51.33
CA GLY A 178 17.53 -20.76 -52.21
C GLY A 178 18.40 -21.59 -53.18
N LYS A 179 18.69 -22.86 -52.82
CA LYS A 179 19.41 -23.79 -53.72
C LYS A 179 18.54 -24.40 -54.80
N ARG A 180 17.20 -24.24 -54.79
CA ARG A 180 16.31 -24.78 -55.80
C ARG A 180 16.00 -23.82 -56.97
N LYS A 181 16.50 -22.59 -56.92
CA LYS A 181 16.30 -21.57 -57.96
C LYS A 181 17.56 -21.31 -58.82
N LYS A 182 18.57 -22.16 -58.74
CA LYS A 182 19.65 -22.27 -59.69
C LYS A 182 19.55 -23.64 -60.37
#